data_298b51d39392218cfd5fc839eda883c6
#
_entry.id   298b51d39392218cfd5fc839eda883c6
#
_cell.length_a   1.000
_cell.length_b   1.000
_cell.length_c   1.000
_cell.angle_alpha   90.00
_cell.angle_beta   90.00
_cell.angle_gamma   90.00
#
_symmetry.space_group_name_H-M   'P 1'
#
loop_
_entity.id
_entity.type
_entity.pdbx_description
1 polymer ?
#
loop_
_entity_poly.entity_id
_entity_poly.type
_entity_poly.pdbx_seq_one_letter_code
_entity_poly.pdbx_strand_id
1 'polypeptide(L)'
;VLRKHAELLADAGVDVVFFDTTNGTYLWIEQYEALCEAWIEAMEDGVRAPKISFLMNFHGGDANRRNTVTQLEVLYQLMFRPGKYRELWFYWEGKPLLMARYEDLDPENRLHKEILDFFTFRPGDPSYYTKEPAAQDVWGWLSVYPQTKFGVDKDGNIEQICVGVSQNANDNGLTAMNGVGVYGRAYTKGDYSYTYTYMGKEIVVDKNIPNTKLYGLNFQQQWDY
;
A
#
# COMPACT_ATOMS: atom_id res chain seq x y z
N VAL A 1 -18.86 13.75 -8.17
CA VAL A 1 -18.19 13.13 -7.01
C VAL A 1 -16.74 12.76 -7.36
N LEU A 2 -16.50 11.92 -8.37
CA LEU A 2 -15.16 11.41 -8.73
C LEU A 2 -14.16 12.52 -9.05
N ARG A 3 -14.57 13.55 -9.80
CA ARG A 3 -13.76 14.75 -10.04
C ARG A 3 -13.34 15.44 -8.72
N LYS A 4 -14.28 15.58 -7.77
CA LYS A 4 -13.96 16.19 -6.47
C LYS A 4 -12.94 15.36 -5.67
N HIS A 5 -12.96 14.04 -5.83
CA HIS A 5 -11.92 13.18 -5.25
C HIS A 5 -10.55 13.49 -5.85
N ALA A 6 -10.43 13.69 -7.17
CA ALA A 6 -9.16 14.08 -7.79
C ALA A 6 -8.60 15.38 -7.19
N GLU A 7 -9.45 16.40 -7.08
CA GLU A 7 -9.08 17.70 -6.48
C GLU A 7 -8.61 17.57 -5.03
N LEU A 8 -9.40 16.88 -4.19
CA LEU A 8 -9.09 16.72 -2.77
C LEU A 8 -7.82 15.89 -2.53
N LEU A 9 -7.61 14.85 -3.30
CA LEU A 9 -6.40 14.03 -3.21
C LEU A 9 -5.18 14.80 -3.72
N ALA A 10 -5.31 15.57 -4.79
CA ALA A 10 -4.25 16.45 -5.28
C ALA A 10 -3.88 17.52 -4.24
N ASP A 11 -4.88 18.17 -3.63
CA ASP A 11 -4.69 19.15 -2.57
C ASP A 11 -4.01 18.55 -1.34
N ALA A 12 -4.30 17.29 -1.04
CA ALA A 12 -3.67 16.53 0.05
C ALA A 12 -2.25 16.05 -0.29
N GLY A 13 -1.76 16.26 -1.52
CA GLY A 13 -0.43 15.83 -1.95
C GLY A 13 -0.33 14.32 -2.26
N VAL A 14 -1.45 13.65 -2.56
CA VAL A 14 -1.45 12.24 -2.96
C VAL A 14 -0.98 12.12 -4.40
N ASP A 15 0.08 11.36 -4.64
CA ASP A 15 0.65 11.15 -5.98
C ASP A 15 0.09 9.91 -6.68
N VAL A 16 -0.30 8.89 -5.93
CA VAL A 16 -0.81 7.63 -6.47
C VAL A 16 -1.91 7.02 -5.61
N VAL A 17 -2.87 6.36 -6.26
CA VAL A 17 -3.91 5.56 -5.61
C VAL A 17 -3.78 4.12 -6.08
N PHE A 18 -3.75 3.18 -5.14
CA PHE A 18 -3.78 1.75 -5.42
C PHE A 18 -5.19 1.22 -5.23
N PHE A 19 -5.76 0.63 -6.27
CA PHE A 19 -7.03 -0.08 -6.15
C PHE A 19 -6.80 -1.42 -5.46
N ASP A 20 -7.45 -1.64 -4.33
CA ASP A 20 -7.43 -2.93 -3.64
C ASP A 20 -8.32 -3.94 -4.37
N THR A 21 -7.69 -4.90 -5.03
CA THR A 21 -8.33 -6.01 -5.73
C THR A 21 -7.96 -7.38 -5.12
N THR A 22 -7.62 -7.39 -3.83
CA THR A 22 -7.14 -8.59 -3.13
C THR A 22 -8.20 -9.66 -2.90
N ASN A 23 -9.48 -9.35 -3.13
CA ASN A 23 -10.62 -10.22 -2.84
C ASN A 23 -11.12 -10.97 -4.09
N GLY A 24 -10.63 -12.18 -4.32
CA GLY A 24 -11.04 -13.03 -5.45
C GLY A 24 -10.49 -12.57 -6.79
N THR A 25 -11.32 -12.62 -7.83
CA THR A 25 -10.93 -12.24 -9.20
C THR A 25 -11.50 -10.90 -9.66
N TYR A 26 -12.21 -10.20 -8.78
CA TYR A 26 -12.85 -8.93 -9.10
C TYR A 26 -11.80 -7.84 -9.31
N LEU A 27 -11.96 -7.08 -10.39
CA LEU A 27 -11.12 -5.92 -10.73
C LEU A 27 -11.88 -4.60 -10.67
N TRP A 28 -13.20 -4.64 -10.47
CA TRP A 28 -14.05 -3.45 -10.43
C TRP A 28 -13.90 -2.56 -11.67
N ILE A 29 -13.90 -3.21 -12.87
CA ILE A 29 -13.57 -2.59 -14.16
C ILE A 29 -14.41 -1.34 -14.42
N GLU A 30 -15.73 -1.44 -14.31
CA GLU A 30 -16.64 -0.30 -14.54
C GLU A 30 -16.35 0.88 -13.60
N GLN A 31 -16.00 0.58 -12.35
CA GLN A 31 -15.72 1.58 -11.33
C GLN A 31 -14.41 2.31 -11.58
N TYR A 32 -13.34 1.60 -11.88
CA TYR A 32 -12.07 2.27 -12.17
C TYR A 32 -12.09 2.97 -13.54
N GLU A 33 -12.79 2.45 -14.54
CA GLU A 33 -12.97 3.13 -15.82
C GLU A 33 -13.70 4.46 -15.64
N ALA A 34 -14.83 4.48 -14.94
CA ALA A 34 -15.55 5.71 -14.63
C ALA A 34 -14.70 6.71 -13.82
N LEU A 35 -13.85 6.22 -12.91
CA LEU A 35 -12.92 7.08 -12.17
C LEU A 35 -11.86 7.64 -13.10
N CYS A 36 -11.23 6.83 -13.93
CA CYS A 36 -10.20 7.26 -14.85
C CYS A 36 -10.70 8.31 -15.85
N GLU A 37 -11.89 8.12 -16.41
CA GLU A 37 -12.54 9.09 -17.30
C GLU A 37 -12.73 10.43 -16.59
N ALA A 38 -13.34 10.42 -15.40
CA ALA A 38 -13.56 11.63 -14.63
C ALA A 38 -12.27 12.34 -14.21
N TRP A 39 -11.19 11.58 -13.97
CA TRP A 39 -9.90 12.15 -13.60
C TRP A 39 -9.14 12.72 -14.78
N ILE A 40 -9.24 12.11 -15.96
CA ILE A 40 -8.67 12.67 -17.20
C ILE A 40 -9.37 14.00 -17.54
N GLU A 41 -10.71 14.05 -17.46
CA GLU A 41 -11.45 15.30 -17.61
C GLU A 41 -11.01 16.38 -16.59
N ALA A 42 -10.77 15.99 -15.35
CA ALA A 42 -10.25 16.90 -14.34
C ALA A 42 -8.84 17.41 -14.69
N MET A 43 -7.97 16.55 -15.26
CA MET A 43 -6.63 16.93 -15.69
C MET A 43 -6.67 17.93 -16.88
N GLU A 44 -7.61 17.79 -17.79
CA GLU A 44 -7.82 18.77 -18.89
C GLU A 44 -8.13 20.16 -18.35
N ASP A 45 -8.79 20.24 -17.20
CA ASP A 45 -9.09 21.49 -16.49
C ASP A 45 -7.96 21.92 -15.50
N GLY A 46 -6.81 21.25 -15.54
CA GLY A 46 -5.61 21.62 -14.76
C GLY A 46 -5.50 20.99 -13.37
N VAL A 47 -6.37 20.05 -13.00
CA VAL A 47 -6.22 19.29 -11.75
C VAL A 47 -5.08 18.29 -11.89
N ARG A 48 -4.15 18.27 -10.94
CA ARG A 48 -3.11 17.25 -10.85
C ARG A 48 -3.65 15.97 -10.21
N ALA A 49 -4.52 15.23 -10.93
CA ALA A 49 -5.06 14.00 -10.43
C ALA A 49 -3.96 12.97 -10.07
N PRO A 50 -4.13 12.19 -9.00
CA PRO A 50 -3.20 11.11 -8.68
C PRO A 50 -3.05 10.10 -9.81
N LYS A 51 -1.90 9.45 -9.88
CA LYS A 51 -1.74 8.26 -10.73
C LYS A 51 -2.47 7.07 -10.11
N ILE A 52 -2.63 6.02 -10.89
CA ILE A 52 -3.29 4.79 -10.44
C ILE A 52 -2.38 3.58 -10.57
N SER A 53 -2.57 2.63 -9.70
CA SER A 53 -2.03 1.28 -9.76
C SER A 53 -3.00 0.30 -9.09
N PHE A 54 -2.63 -0.97 -9.01
CA PHE A 54 -3.47 -2.01 -8.43
C PHE A 54 -2.68 -2.81 -7.39
N LEU A 55 -3.33 -3.10 -6.28
CA LEU A 55 -2.88 -4.05 -5.26
C LEU A 55 -3.67 -5.34 -5.45
N MET A 56 -3.00 -6.38 -5.92
CA MET A 56 -3.58 -7.70 -6.13
C MET A 56 -3.30 -8.63 -4.95
N ASN A 57 -3.93 -9.79 -4.94
CA ASN A 57 -3.76 -10.74 -3.87
C ASN A 57 -2.29 -11.17 -3.73
N PHE A 58 -1.75 -11.04 -2.53
CA PHE A 58 -0.37 -11.38 -2.18
C PHE A 58 -0.26 -12.54 -1.18
N HIS A 59 -1.39 -13.07 -0.70
CA HIS A 59 -1.38 -14.26 0.16
C HIS A 59 -1.08 -15.53 -0.63
N GLY A 60 -0.42 -16.49 0.02
CA GLY A 60 -0.13 -17.78 -0.56
C GLY A 60 -1.37 -18.67 -0.74
N GLY A 61 -1.17 -19.80 -1.37
CA GLY A 61 -2.19 -20.80 -1.65
C GLY A 61 -2.70 -20.78 -3.09
N ASP A 62 -3.02 -21.96 -3.64
CA ASP A 62 -3.30 -22.15 -5.07
C ASP A 62 -4.50 -21.34 -5.58
N ALA A 63 -5.53 -21.13 -4.75
CA ALA A 63 -6.68 -20.30 -5.14
C ALA A 63 -6.29 -18.85 -5.35
N ASN A 64 -5.52 -18.28 -4.41
CA ASN A 64 -5.06 -16.91 -4.49
C ASN A 64 -4.11 -16.68 -5.67
N ARG A 65 -3.23 -17.63 -5.94
CA ARG A 65 -2.32 -17.62 -7.10
C ARG A 65 -3.10 -17.56 -8.41
N ARG A 66 -4.08 -18.47 -8.58
CA ARG A 66 -4.95 -18.48 -9.78
C ARG A 66 -5.73 -17.18 -9.93
N ASN A 67 -6.21 -16.61 -8.83
CA ASN A 67 -6.91 -15.33 -8.85
C ASN A 67 -6.00 -14.21 -9.36
N THR A 68 -4.77 -14.12 -8.85
CA THR A 68 -3.79 -13.10 -9.27
C THR A 68 -3.44 -13.25 -10.75
N VAL A 69 -3.17 -14.46 -11.22
CA VAL A 69 -2.90 -14.71 -12.65
C VAL A 69 -4.07 -14.26 -13.52
N THR A 70 -5.30 -14.65 -13.16
CA THR A 70 -6.50 -14.22 -13.88
C THR A 70 -6.67 -12.70 -13.90
N GLN A 71 -6.44 -12.04 -12.76
CA GLN A 71 -6.51 -10.57 -12.67
C GLN A 71 -5.46 -9.89 -13.55
N LEU A 72 -4.22 -10.38 -13.55
CA LEU A 72 -3.13 -9.85 -14.36
C LEU A 72 -3.45 -9.98 -15.86
N GLU A 73 -3.92 -11.14 -16.30
CA GLU A 73 -4.30 -11.37 -17.69
C GLU A 73 -5.44 -10.43 -18.14
N VAL A 74 -6.49 -10.33 -17.33
CA VAL A 74 -7.66 -9.51 -17.66
C VAL A 74 -7.29 -8.02 -17.66
N LEU A 75 -6.60 -7.54 -16.63
CA LEU A 75 -6.22 -6.14 -16.51
C LEU A 75 -5.27 -5.73 -17.64
N TYR A 76 -4.28 -6.58 -17.94
CA TYR A 76 -3.35 -6.32 -19.04
C TYR A 76 -4.07 -6.22 -20.39
N GLN A 77 -4.95 -7.17 -20.69
CA GLN A 77 -5.66 -7.19 -21.97
C GLN A 77 -6.69 -6.05 -22.13
N LEU A 78 -7.38 -5.68 -21.04
CA LEU A 78 -8.45 -4.68 -21.12
C LEU A 78 -7.97 -3.24 -20.98
N MET A 79 -6.89 -3.00 -20.25
CA MET A 79 -6.44 -1.65 -19.93
C MET A 79 -5.04 -1.34 -20.48
N PHE A 80 -4.04 -2.13 -20.11
CA PHE A 80 -2.64 -1.76 -20.37
C PHE A 80 -2.21 -2.04 -21.80
N ARG A 81 -2.53 -3.19 -22.36
CA ARG A 81 -2.18 -3.53 -23.73
C ARG A 81 -2.79 -2.58 -24.76
N PRO A 82 -4.08 -2.19 -24.68
CA PRO A 82 -4.65 -1.17 -25.54
C PRO A 82 -4.21 0.26 -25.20
N GLY A 83 -3.54 0.49 -24.10
CA GLY A 83 -3.05 1.80 -23.68
C GLY A 83 -4.12 2.73 -23.13
N LYS A 84 -5.22 2.20 -22.58
CA LYS A 84 -6.27 3.01 -21.96
C LYS A 84 -5.76 3.75 -20.72
N TYR A 85 -6.12 5.01 -20.59
CA TYR A 85 -5.82 5.85 -19.41
C TYR A 85 -4.32 5.96 -19.09
N ARG A 86 -3.46 5.92 -20.11
CA ARG A 86 -2.00 5.92 -19.95
C ARG A 86 -1.50 7.12 -19.14
N GLU A 87 -2.17 8.23 -19.22
CA GLU A 87 -1.88 9.47 -18.50
C GLU A 87 -1.97 9.29 -16.97
N LEU A 88 -2.74 8.32 -16.51
CA LEU A 88 -2.94 8.02 -15.10
C LEU A 88 -2.06 6.88 -14.58
N TRP A 89 -1.33 6.15 -15.42
CA TRP A 89 -0.52 5.03 -14.94
C TRP A 89 0.60 5.51 -14.04
N PHE A 90 0.78 4.80 -12.94
CA PHE A 90 1.93 5.02 -12.06
C PHE A 90 3.12 4.22 -12.56
N TYR A 91 4.25 4.91 -12.80
CA TYR A 91 5.47 4.31 -13.30
C TYR A 91 6.52 4.20 -12.20
N TRP A 92 7.19 3.06 -12.14
CA TRP A 92 8.32 2.79 -11.27
C TRP A 92 9.41 2.09 -12.08
N GLU A 93 10.65 2.54 -11.96
CA GLU A 93 11.78 2.02 -12.77
C GLU A 93 11.50 1.99 -14.28
N GLY A 94 10.78 2.97 -14.79
CA GLY A 94 10.50 3.16 -16.22
C GLY A 94 9.36 2.31 -16.79
N LYS A 95 8.69 1.48 -15.98
CA LYS A 95 7.53 0.66 -16.38
C LYS A 95 6.32 0.95 -15.49
N PRO A 96 5.09 0.70 -15.96
CA PRO A 96 3.93 0.75 -15.06
C PRO A 96 4.10 -0.21 -13.89
N LEU A 97 3.76 0.24 -12.69
CA LEU A 97 3.90 -0.58 -11.48
C LEU A 97 2.61 -1.31 -11.14
N LEU A 98 2.74 -2.56 -10.72
CA LEU A 98 1.68 -3.33 -10.06
C LEU A 98 2.19 -3.92 -8.72
N MET A 99 1.38 -3.80 -7.69
CA MET A 99 1.58 -4.58 -6.46
C MET A 99 0.96 -5.96 -6.63
N ALA A 100 1.69 -6.86 -7.28
CA ALA A 100 1.21 -8.20 -7.62
C ALA A 100 2.35 -9.21 -7.55
N ARG A 101 1.99 -10.46 -7.26
CA ARG A 101 2.93 -11.59 -7.32
C ARG A 101 3.15 -11.96 -8.78
N TYR A 102 4.37 -11.88 -9.24
CA TYR A 102 4.75 -12.22 -10.61
C TYR A 102 5.28 -13.66 -10.75
N GLU A 103 5.67 -14.29 -9.66
CA GLU A 103 6.24 -15.65 -9.63
C GLU A 103 5.23 -16.73 -10.02
N ASP A 104 3.94 -16.38 -9.98
CA ASP A 104 2.86 -17.28 -10.38
C ASP A 104 2.58 -17.25 -11.91
N LEU A 105 3.23 -16.33 -12.65
CA LEU A 105 3.17 -16.27 -14.10
C LEU A 105 4.13 -17.30 -14.73
N ASP A 106 3.65 -18.01 -15.74
CA ASP A 106 4.45 -18.99 -16.51
C ASP A 106 5.25 -18.26 -17.61
N PRO A 107 6.58 -18.21 -17.53
CA PRO A 107 7.41 -17.51 -18.52
C PRO A 107 7.40 -18.17 -19.91
N GLU A 108 6.93 -19.42 -20.04
CA GLU A 108 6.76 -20.09 -21.32
C GLU A 108 5.41 -19.74 -21.98
N ASN A 109 4.46 -19.20 -21.23
CA ASN A 109 3.22 -18.67 -21.77
C ASN A 109 3.46 -17.29 -22.38
N ARG A 110 3.11 -17.14 -23.67
CA ARG A 110 3.35 -15.89 -24.41
C ARG A 110 2.72 -14.65 -23.75
N LEU A 111 1.49 -14.76 -23.26
CA LEU A 111 0.78 -13.66 -22.63
C LEU A 111 1.44 -13.29 -21.30
N HIS A 112 1.81 -14.30 -20.50
CA HIS A 112 2.50 -14.07 -19.23
C HIS A 112 3.88 -13.42 -19.43
N LYS A 113 4.60 -13.83 -20.47
CA LYS A 113 5.86 -13.19 -20.83
C LYS A 113 5.67 -11.72 -21.22
N GLU A 114 4.65 -11.40 -22.04
CA GLU A 114 4.31 -10.01 -22.34
C GLU A 114 4.02 -9.20 -21.06
N ILE A 115 3.29 -9.77 -20.09
CA ILE A 115 2.98 -9.15 -18.80
C ILE A 115 4.26 -8.94 -17.97
N LEU A 116 5.12 -9.95 -17.85
CA LEU A 116 6.39 -9.87 -17.11
C LEU A 116 7.32 -8.79 -17.69
N ASP A 117 7.37 -8.65 -19.00
CA ASP A 117 8.20 -7.66 -19.68
C ASP A 117 7.63 -6.24 -19.58
N PHE A 118 6.32 -6.09 -19.39
CA PHE A 118 5.62 -4.81 -19.42
C PHE A 118 5.64 -4.05 -18.10
N PHE A 119 5.53 -4.74 -16.96
CA PHE A 119 5.39 -4.13 -15.65
C PHE A 119 6.68 -4.16 -14.82
N THR A 120 6.78 -3.21 -13.88
CA THR A 120 7.55 -3.37 -12.65
C THR A 120 6.61 -3.95 -11.58
N PHE A 121 7.07 -5.00 -10.90
CA PHE A 121 6.30 -5.65 -9.85
C PHE A 121 6.86 -5.33 -8.47
N ARG A 122 5.96 -5.06 -7.52
CA ARG A 122 6.23 -4.98 -6.09
C ARG A 122 5.12 -5.76 -5.35
N PRO A 123 5.31 -7.07 -5.14
CA PRO A 123 4.34 -7.86 -4.37
C PRO A 123 4.07 -7.27 -3.00
N GLY A 124 2.85 -7.39 -2.50
CA GLY A 124 2.52 -7.03 -1.13
C GLY A 124 3.12 -8.00 -0.12
N ASP A 125 3.63 -7.50 1.02
CA ASP A 125 4.13 -8.34 2.10
C ASP A 125 2.97 -9.00 2.86
N PRO A 126 2.86 -10.33 2.87
CA PRO A 126 1.83 -11.04 3.60
C PRO A 126 2.06 -11.05 5.12
N SER A 127 3.25 -10.68 5.56
CA SER A 127 3.71 -10.79 6.95
C SER A 127 3.79 -9.44 7.66
N TYR A 128 2.90 -8.52 7.36
CA TYR A 128 2.90 -7.14 7.85
C TYR A 128 2.89 -6.98 9.38
N TYR A 129 2.62 -8.03 10.13
CA TYR A 129 2.69 -8.05 11.59
C TYR A 129 3.99 -8.69 12.13
N THR A 130 4.86 -9.18 11.28
CA THR A 130 6.19 -9.66 11.64
C THR A 130 7.22 -8.54 11.52
N LYS A 131 8.40 -8.74 12.12
CA LYS A 131 9.49 -7.76 12.11
C LYS A 131 10.64 -8.18 11.20
N GLU A 132 10.44 -9.22 10.42
CA GLU A 132 11.44 -9.68 9.48
C GLU A 132 11.60 -8.64 8.36
N PRO A 133 12.82 -8.41 7.88
CA PRO A 133 13.05 -7.57 6.73
C PRO A 133 12.28 -8.12 5.51
N ALA A 134 11.58 -7.25 4.82
CA ALA A 134 10.95 -7.60 3.57
C ALA A 134 12.01 -7.87 2.49
N ALA A 135 11.71 -8.73 1.52
CA ALA A 135 12.53 -8.91 0.35
C ALA A 135 12.69 -7.59 -0.42
N GLN A 136 13.75 -7.45 -1.20
CA GLN A 136 14.10 -6.18 -1.86
C GLN A 136 13.02 -5.64 -2.78
N ASP A 137 12.28 -6.51 -3.47
CA ASP A 137 11.23 -6.14 -4.41
C ASP A 137 9.80 -6.16 -3.81
N VAL A 138 9.69 -6.28 -2.49
CA VAL A 138 8.40 -6.37 -1.77
C VAL A 138 8.05 -5.03 -1.14
N TRP A 139 6.79 -4.61 -1.32
CA TRP A 139 6.24 -3.42 -0.66
C TRP A 139 5.22 -3.81 0.42
N GLY A 140 5.17 -3.00 1.49
CA GLY A 140 4.16 -3.15 2.51
C GLY A 140 2.86 -2.46 2.13
N TRP A 141 1.74 -3.01 2.60
CA TRP A 141 0.46 -2.30 2.60
C TRP A 141 0.04 -1.91 4.02
N LEU A 142 0.59 -2.59 5.00
CA LEU A 142 0.50 -2.27 6.43
C LEU A 142 1.86 -2.51 7.09
N SER A 143 2.07 -1.86 8.22
CA SER A 143 3.18 -2.16 9.11
C SER A 143 2.74 -1.98 10.55
N VAL A 144 3.35 -2.75 11.45
CA VAL A 144 3.21 -2.61 12.90
C VAL A 144 4.51 -2.09 13.49
N TYR A 145 4.46 -1.57 14.68
CA TYR A 145 5.67 -1.16 15.41
C TYR A 145 6.58 -2.36 15.74
N PRO A 146 7.90 -2.26 15.59
CA PRO A 146 8.65 -1.17 14.95
C PRO A 146 8.48 -1.15 13.44
N GLN A 147 8.59 0.06 12.84
CA GLN A 147 8.37 0.28 11.42
C GLN A 147 9.29 -0.59 10.56
N THR A 148 8.70 -1.28 9.58
CA THR A 148 9.44 -2.02 8.56
C THR A 148 9.75 -1.11 7.37
N LYS A 149 10.95 -1.27 6.83
CA LYS A 149 11.39 -0.63 5.58
C LYS A 149 11.20 -1.61 4.44
N PHE A 150 10.60 -1.14 3.36
CA PHE A 150 10.30 -1.97 2.20
C PHE A 150 11.11 -1.53 0.97
N GLY A 151 11.39 -2.49 0.08
CA GLY A 151 12.16 -2.22 -1.13
C GLY A 151 13.58 -1.75 -0.84
N VAL A 152 14.26 -2.34 0.14
CA VAL A 152 15.62 -1.93 0.52
C VAL A 152 16.61 -2.48 -0.50
N ASP A 153 17.28 -1.60 -1.24
CA ASP A 153 18.29 -1.98 -2.20
C ASP A 153 19.63 -2.39 -1.54
N LYS A 154 20.58 -2.84 -2.37
CA LYS A 154 21.93 -3.25 -1.91
C LYS A 154 22.74 -2.12 -1.24
N ASP A 155 22.38 -0.87 -1.50
CA ASP A 155 23.05 0.33 -0.98
C ASP A 155 22.34 0.84 0.28
N GLY A 156 21.26 0.18 0.70
CA GLY A 156 20.47 0.51 1.87
C GLY A 156 19.42 1.60 1.63
N ASN A 157 19.18 2.00 0.38
CA ASN A 157 18.11 2.93 0.07
C ASN A 157 16.75 2.24 0.21
N ILE A 158 15.77 2.97 0.72
CA ILE A 158 14.42 2.48 1.00
C ILE A 158 13.49 3.02 -0.08
N GLU A 159 12.68 2.15 -0.68
CA GLU A 159 11.67 2.59 -1.63
C GLU A 159 10.38 3.04 -0.94
N GLN A 160 9.98 2.36 0.15
CA GLN A 160 8.67 2.56 0.75
C GLN A 160 8.67 2.29 2.26
N ILE A 161 7.88 3.07 2.97
CA ILE A 161 7.40 2.79 4.33
C ILE A 161 5.88 2.89 4.35
N CYS A 162 5.24 2.15 5.27
CA CYS A 162 3.80 2.26 5.47
C CYS A 162 3.49 3.36 6.47
N VAL A 163 2.66 4.32 6.07
CA VAL A 163 2.12 5.33 6.98
C VAL A 163 0.61 5.13 7.08
N GLY A 164 0.15 4.73 8.24
CA GLY A 164 -1.28 4.46 8.46
C GLY A 164 -1.60 4.13 9.90
N VAL A 165 -2.88 4.12 10.23
CA VAL A 165 -3.34 3.66 11.52
C VAL A 165 -3.24 2.13 11.54
N SER A 166 -2.07 1.63 11.92
CA SER A 166 -1.80 0.19 11.96
C SER A 166 -2.67 -0.53 12.98
N GLN A 167 -2.89 -1.80 12.73
CA GLN A 167 -3.47 -2.70 13.70
C GLN A 167 -2.45 -3.04 14.78
N ASN A 168 -2.92 -3.34 15.99
CA ASN A 168 -2.07 -3.86 17.03
C ASN A 168 -1.74 -5.35 16.78
N ALA A 169 -0.54 -5.72 17.13
CA ALA A 169 -0.07 -7.10 17.02
C ALA A 169 0.75 -7.50 18.26
N ASN A 170 0.92 -8.78 18.46
CA ASN A 170 1.88 -9.39 19.34
C ASN A 170 2.57 -10.55 18.60
N ASP A 171 3.40 -11.32 19.31
CA ASP A 171 4.16 -12.42 18.69
C ASP A 171 3.27 -13.56 18.16
N ASN A 172 1.98 -13.58 18.48
CA ASN A 172 1.00 -14.58 18.04
C ASN A 172 0.09 -14.06 16.89
N GLY A 173 0.24 -12.80 16.46
CA GLY A 173 -0.55 -12.21 15.39
C GLY A 173 -1.29 -10.93 15.78
N LEU A 174 -2.37 -10.63 15.05
CA LEU A 174 -3.17 -9.42 15.27
C LEU A 174 -3.96 -9.48 16.56
N THR A 175 -4.07 -8.35 17.25
CA THR A 175 -4.78 -8.19 18.52
C THR A 175 -5.73 -7.00 18.50
N ALA A 176 -6.43 -6.80 19.61
CA ALA A 176 -7.29 -5.63 19.78
C ALA A 176 -6.51 -4.32 19.63
N MET A 177 -7.11 -3.35 18.97
CA MET A 177 -6.50 -2.05 18.64
C MET A 177 -6.03 -1.24 19.86
N ASN A 178 -6.48 -1.58 21.06
CA ASN A 178 -6.21 -0.89 22.30
C ASN A 178 -5.42 -1.76 23.30
N GLY A 179 -4.85 -2.87 22.85
CA GLY A 179 -4.10 -3.78 23.73
C GLY A 179 -2.85 -3.11 24.32
N VAL A 180 -2.59 -3.35 25.59
CA VAL A 180 -1.34 -2.98 26.25
C VAL A 180 -0.29 -4.07 26.01
N GLY A 181 0.96 -3.69 25.82
CA GLY A 181 2.06 -4.64 25.57
C GLY A 181 2.05 -5.26 24.19
N VAL A 182 1.32 -4.65 23.24
CA VAL A 182 1.26 -5.06 21.83
C VAL A 182 1.94 -4.04 20.92
N TYR A 183 2.23 -4.45 19.69
CA TYR A 183 2.80 -3.57 18.67
C TYR A 183 1.70 -2.82 17.90
N GLY A 184 2.07 -1.77 17.23
CA GLY A 184 1.17 -1.08 16.33
C GLY A 184 0.56 0.17 16.96
N ARG A 185 -0.75 0.32 16.84
CA ARG A 185 -1.46 1.56 17.14
C ARG A 185 -1.22 2.11 18.54
N ALA A 186 -1.21 1.26 19.55
CA ALA A 186 -1.04 1.67 20.94
C ALA A 186 0.43 1.91 21.32
N TYR A 187 1.39 1.40 20.55
CA TYR A 187 2.82 1.59 20.76
C TYR A 187 3.27 1.34 22.19
N THR A 188 3.10 0.12 22.67
CA THR A 188 3.32 -0.18 24.09
C THR A 188 4.54 -1.05 24.35
N LYS A 189 5.34 -1.38 23.32
CA LYS A 189 6.54 -2.19 23.48
C LYS A 189 7.79 -1.31 23.61
N GLY A 190 8.57 -1.56 24.63
CA GLY A 190 9.84 -0.89 24.88
C GLY A 190 9.76 0.22 25.93
N ASP A 191 10.89 0.80 26.24
CA ASP A 191 11.00 1.97 27.12
C ASP A 191 10.72 3.22 26.28
N TYR A 192 9.57 3.79 26.56
CA TYR A 192 9.05 4.80 25.69
C TYR A 192 8.23 5.81 26.47
N SER A 193 8.63 7.05 26.38
CA SER A 193 7.90 8.19 26.91
C SER A 193 8.23 9.40 26.06
N TYR A 194 7.24 10.22 25.77
CA TYR A 194 7.47 11.54 25.17
C TYR A 194 6.35 12.50 25.53
N THR A 195 6.63 13.79 25.33
CA THR A 195 5.69 14.87 25.59
C THR A 195 5.44 15.66 24.33
N TYR A 196 4.20 15.98 24.05
CA TYR A 196 3.82 16.86 22.96
C TYR A 196 2.74 17.85 23.40
N THR A 197 2.63 18.96 22.67
CA THR A 197 1.60 19.96 22.92
C THR A 197 0.47 19.85 21.90
N TYR A 198 -0.75 19.66 22.39
CA TYR A 198 -1.93 19.66 21.56
C TYR A 198 -2.95 20.66 22.10
N MET A 199 -3.41 21.57 21.24
CA MET A 199 -4.36 22.65 21.60
C MET A 199 -3.93 23.45 22.86
N GLY A 200 -2.64 23.74 22.99
CA GLY A 200 -2.06 24.48 24.12
C GLY A 200 -1.94 23.68 25.42
N LYS A 201 -2.22 22.38 25.40
CA LYS A 201 -2.06 21.49 26.57
C LYS A 201 -0.87 20.59 26.34
N GLU A 202 -0.05 20.47 27.37
CA GLU A 202 1.01 19.45 27.42
C GLU A 202 0.39 18.07 27.65
N ILE A 203 0.72 17.10 26.80
CA ILE A 203 0.30 15.72 26.88
C ILE A 203 1.55 14.87 27.05
N VAL A 204 1.65 14.23 28.20
CA VAL A 204 2.71 13.27 28.50
C VAL A 204 2.23 11.89 28.11
N VAL A 205 3.00 11.20 27.29
CA VAL A 205 2.75 9.82 26.89
C VAL A 205 3.83 8.93 27.45
N ASP A 206 3.42 7.91 28.17
CA ASP A 206 4.29 6.95 28.82
C ASP A 206 3.69 5.54 28.69
N LYS A 207 4.54 4.52 28.52
CA LYS A 207 4.12 3.12 28.40
C LYS A 207 3.25 2.62 29.55
N ASN A 208 3.35 3.24 30.72
CA ASN A 208 2.58 2.88 31.91
C ASN A 208 1.24 3.61 32.02
N ILE A 209 0.94 4.53 31.11
CA ILE A 209 -0.33 5.24 31.10
C ILE A 209 -1.38 4.42 30.32
N PRO A 210 -2.66 4.45 30.73
CA PRO A 210 -3.74 3.79 29.99
C PRO A 210 -3.74 4.12 28.51
N ASN A 211 -4.02 3.14 27.66
CA ASN A 211 -3.89 3.10 26.22
C ASN A 211 -4.42 4.30 25.45
N THR A 212 -5.48 4.95 25.92
CA THR A 212 -6.09 6.08 25.21
C THR A 212 -5.15 7.25 24.99
N LYS A 213 -4.10 7.36 25.79
CA LYS A 213 -3.06 8.40 25.63
C LYS A 213 -1.91 7.99 24.71
N LEU A 214 -1.87 6.73 24.30
CA LEU A 214 -0.86 6.20 23.39
C LEU A 214 -1.32 6.19 21.92
N TYR A 215 -2.56 6.59 21.67
CA TYR A 215 -3.09 6.60 20.33
C TYR A 215 -2.34 7.59 19.44
N GLY A 216 -2.06 7.16 18.22
CA GLY A 216 -1.37 7.96 17.24
C GLY A 216 0.16 7.90 17.29
N LEU A 217 0.77 7.26 18.30
CA LEU A 217 2.22 7.22 18.42
C LEU A 217 2.90 6.39 17.34
N ASN A 218 2.32 5.26 17.01
CA ASN A 218 2.82 4.48 15.88
C ASN A 218 2.71 5.28 14.57
N PHE A 219 1.64 6.02 14.42
CA PHE A 219 1.45 6.92 13.28
C PHE A 219 2.48 8.05 13.26
N GLN A 220 2.73 8.68 14.41
CA GLN A 220 3.77 9.70 14.57
C GLN A 220 5.15 9.15 14.20
N GLN A 221 5.52 7.98 14.73
CA GLN A 221 6.78 7.33 14.41
C GLN A 221 6.97 7.09 12.91
N GLN A 222 5.91 6.72 12.22
CA GLN A 222 5.94 6.50 10.76
C GLN A 222 6.28 7.78 10.00
N TRP A 223 5.80 8.93 10.49
CA TRP A 223 6.13 10.24 9.90
C TRP A 223 7.52 10.75 10.30
N ASP A 224 8.03 10.34 11.44
CA ASP A 224 9.37 10.73 11.92
C ASP A 224 10.48 9.91 11.24
N TYR A 225 10.12 8.87 10.50
CA TYR A 225 11.04 7.94 9.85
C TYR A 225 11.51 8.42 8.48
#